data_8b87011d530277daa82bb0b569ff1c6a
#
_entry.id   8b87011d530277daa82bb0b569ff1c6a
#
_cell.length_a   1.000
_cell.length_b   1.000
_cell.length_c   1.000
_cell.angle_alpha   90.00
_cell.angle_beta   90.00
_cell.angle_gamma   90.00
#
_symmetry.space_group_name_H-M   'P 1'
#
loop_
_entity.id
_entity.type
_entity.pdbx_description
1 polymer ?
#
loop_
_entity_poly.entity_id
_entity_poly.type
_entity_poly.pdbx_seq_one_letter_code
_entity_poly.pdbx_strand_id
1 'polypeptide(L)'
;MVTLIALLKRKPGMSAEDFHDHWRNTHGPLVTEHLGKYIVHYEQHPALDDGEYDGVAVLTFARREDFDAFLADPKWIEVVHQDEKKFLDLGSTIPLLTAEPEVVIE
;
A
#
# COMPACT_ATOMS: atom_id res chain seq x y z
N MET A 1 -13.07 -7.63 9.92
CA MET A 1 -12.10 -6.77 9.24
C MET A 1 -11.62 -7.38 7.93
N VAL A 2 -11.23 -6.55 7.00
CA VAL A 2 -10.59 -7.00 5.77
C VAL A 2 -9.23 -6.31 5.65
N THR A 3 -8.27 -6.95 5.01
CA THR A 3 -6.91 -6.43 4.89
C THR A 3 -6.46 -6.48 3.45
N LEU A 4 -6.00 -5.33 2.94
CA LEU A 4 -5.36 -5.25 1.64
C LEU A 4 -3.87 -5.50 1.83
N ILE A 5 -3.35 -6.51 1.13
CA ILE A 5 -1.94 -6.84 1.10
C ILE A 5 -1.46 -6.62 -0.33
N ALA A 6 -0.46 -5.77 -0.51
CA ALA A 6 0.06 -5.45 -1.84
C ALA A 6 1.57 -5.68 -1.90
N LEU A 7 1.98 -6.52 -2.85
CA LEU A 7 3.39 -6.70 -3.18
C LEU A 7 3.82 -5.58 -4.10
N LEU A 8 4.80 -4.80 -3.69
CA LEU A 8 5.22 -3.60 -4.40
C LEU A 8 6.57 -3.80 -5.07
N LYS A 9 6.67 -3.33 -6.31
CA LYS A 9 7.91 -3.29 -7.06
C LYS A 9 8.21 -1.84 -7.43
N ARG A 10 9.47 -1.43 -7.22
CA ARG A 10 9.89 -0.07 -7.55
C ARG A 10 9.86 0.19 -9.05
N LYS A 11 9.69 1.44 -9.41
CA LYS A 11 9.70 1.90 -10.79
C LYS A 11 11.05 1.57 -11.45
N PRO A 12 11.06 1.13 -12.71
CA PRO A 12 12.32 0.88 -13.44
C PRO A 12 13.25 2.08 -13.39
N GLY A 13 14.52 1.82 -13.09
CA GLY A 13 15.53 2.87 -13.00
C GLY A 13 15.63 3.56 -11.64
N MET A 14 14.71 3.28 -10.71
CA MET A 14 14.75 3.83 -9.37
C MET A 14 15.57 2.93 -8.45
N SER A 15 16.39 3.52 -7.58
CA SER A 15 17.13 2.74 -6.58
C SER A 15 16.19 2.26 -5.47
N ALA A 16 16.58 1.19 -4.76
CA ALA A 16 15.84 0.72 -3.60
C ALA A 16 15.77 1.78 -2.50
N GLU A 17 16.86 2.53 -2.32
CA GLU A 17 16.92 3.61 -1.34
C GLU A 17 15.91 4.72 -1.66
N ASP A 18 15.86 5.18 -2.91
CA ASP A 18 14.91 6.20 -3.34
C ASP A 18 13.47 5.71 -3.25
N PHE A 19 13.22 4.44 -3.57
CA PHE A 19 11.91 3.83 -3.42
C PHE A 19 11.46 3.86 -1.95
N HIS A 20 12.31 3.41 -1.03
CA HIS A 20 11.98 3.37 0.39
C HIS A 20 11.76 4.77 0.96
N ASP A 21 12.57 5.73 0.56
CA ASP A 21 12.44 7.11 1.00
C ASP A 21 11.09 7.70 0.56
N HIS A 22 10.75 7.57 -0.71
CA HIS A 22 9.48 8.06 -1.25
C HIS A 22 8.28 7.38 -0.58
N TRP A 23 8.32 6.07 -0.48
CA TRP A 23 7.24 5.27 0.09
C TRP A 23 6.96 5.67 1.54
N ARG A 24 8.01 5.76 2.33
CA ARG A 24 7.91 6.06 3.77
C ARG A 24 7.58 7.54 4.03
N ASN A 25 8.28 8.45 3.39
CA ASN A 25 8.26 9.87 3.75
C ASN A 25 7.30 10.72 2.92
N THR A 26 6.86 10.23 1.77
CA THR A 26 5.93 10.95 0.89
C THR A 26 4.61 10.20 0.73
N HIS A 27 4.65 8.95 0.27
CA HIS A 27 3.43 8.19 -0.04
C HIS A 27 2.62 7.84 1.21
N GLY A 28 3.25 7.32 2.25
CA GLY A 28 2.56 6.98 3.50
C GLY A 28 1.79 8.16 4.09
N PRO A 29 2.43 9.33 4.26
CA PRO A 29 1.74 10.53 4.71
C PRO A 29 0.59 10.97 3.80
N LEU A 30 0.73 10.85 2.47
CA LEU A 30 -0.36 11.18 1.54
C LEU A 30 -1.58 10.27 1.74
N VAL A 31 -1.36 8.97 1.88
CA VAL A 31 -2.43 8.01 2.14
C VAL A 31 -3.14 8.37 3.44
N THR A 32 -2.38 8.62 4.49
CA THR A 32 -2.92 8.93 5.82
C THR A 32 -3.73 10.23 5.80
N GLU A 33 -3.20 11.27 5.17
CA GLU A 33 -3.86 12.57 5.12
C GLU A 33 -5.19 12.51 4.35
N HIS A 34 -5.19 11.86 3.19
CA HIS A 34 -6.34 11.90 2.28
C HIS A 34 -7.33 10.76 2.47
N LEU A 35 -6.87 9.59 2.90
CA LEU A 35 -7.68 8.38 2.96
C LEU A 35 -7.63 7.66 4.32
N GLY A 36 -6.92 8.23 5.31
CA GLY A 36 -6.76 7.59 6.61
C GLY A 36 -8.07 7.34 7.36
N LYS A 37 -9.11 8.10 7.07
CA LYS A 37 -10.43 7.94 7.70
C LYS A 37 -11.07 6.58 7.44
N TYR A 38 -10.66 5.89 6.38
CA TYR A 38 -11.18 4.56 6.03
C TYR A 38 -10.35 3.43 6.63
N ILE A 39 -9.13 3.72 7.11
CA ILE A 39 -8.12 2.73 7.45
C ILE A 39 -7.99 2.63 8.96
N VAL A 40 -8.02 1.41 9.52
CA VAL A 40 -7.80 1.20 10.96
C VAL A 40 -6.36 0.88 11.29
N HIS A 41 -5.60 0.34 10.32
CA HIS A 41 -4.18 0.01 10.53
C HIS A 41 -3.45 0.01 9.19
N TYR A 42 -2.25 0.58 9.17
CA TYR A 42 -1.43 0.65 7.96
C TYR A 42 0.02 0.36 8.33
N GLU A 43 0.61 -0.62 7.67
CA GLU A 43 2.01 -0.98 7.83
C GLU A 43 2.71 -1.02 6.49
N GLN A 44 3.95 -0.56 6.48
CA GLN A 44 4.85 -0.70 5.34
C GLN A 44 5.96 -1.67 5.75
N HIS A 45 6.10 -2.76 5.00
CA HIS A 45 7.12 -3.77 5.24
C HIS A 45 8.16 -3.73 4.11
N PRO A 46 9.29 -3.04 4.30
CA PRO A 46 10.34 -3.05 3.28
C PRO A 46 10.97 -4.43 3.19
N ALA A 47 11.35 -4.83 1.98
CA ALA A 47 12.02 -6.11 1.77
C ALA A 47 13.36 -6.11 2.51
N LEU A 48 13.66 -7.24 3.18
CA LEU A 48 14.92 -7.40 3.91
C LEU A 48 16.11 -7.53 2.97
N ASP A 49 15.92 -8.32 1.90
CA ASP A 49 16.97 -8.62 0.93
C ASP A 49 16.54 -8.21 -0.48
N ASP A 50 17.51 -8.10 -1.38
CA ASP A 50 17.22 -7.86 -2.79
C ASP A 50 16.44 -9.03 -3.38
N GLY A 51 15.44 -8.72 -4.19
CA GLY A 51 14.60 -9.72 -4.81
C GLY A 51 13.65 -9.08 -5.82
N GLU A 52 12.65 -9.85 -6.21
CA GLU A 52 11.68 -9.40 -7.22
C GLU A 52 10.83 -8.24 -6.73
N TYR A 53 10.48 -8.24 -5.44
CA TYR A 53 9.64 -7.20 -4.84
C TYR A 53 10.42 -6.38 -3.82
N ASP A 54 10.03 -5.13 -3.66
CA ASP A 54 10.73 -4.16 -2.81
C ASP A 54 10.03 -3.93 -1.47
N GLY A 55 8.80 -4.39 -1.33
CA GLY A 55 8.08 -4.27 -0.06
C GLY A 55 6.66 -4.78 -0.13
N VAL A 56 6.02 -4.79 1.03
CA VAL A 56 4.63 -5.19 1.19
C VAL A 56 3.89 -4.09 1.94
N ALA A 57 2.79 -3.61 1.37
CA ALA A 57 1.87 -2.70 2.06
C ALA A 57 0.74 -3.50 2.68
N VAL A 58 0.41 -3.21 3.93
CA VAL A 58 -0.67 -3.88 4.65
C VAL A 58 -1.61 -2.82 5.18
N LEU A 59 -2.84 -2.77 4.64
CA LEU A 59 -3.86 -1.81 5.05
C LEU A 59 -5.08 -2.58 5.54
N THR A 60 -5.48 -2.33 6.79
CA THR A 60 -6.63 -3.00 7.39
C THR A 60 -7.81 -2.03 7.47
N PHE A 61 -8.98 -2.51 7.08
CA PHE A 61 -10.25 -1.78 7.09
C PHE A 61 -11.20 -2.49 8.05
N ALA A 62 -12.03 -1.74 8.76
CA ALA A 62 -13.00 -2.33 9.70
C ALA A 62 -14.01 -3.21 8.96
N ARG A 63 -14.42 -2.80 7.73
CA ARG A 63 -15.40 -3.50 6.90
C ARG A 63 -15.04 -3.41 5.44
N ARG A 64 -15.57 -4.33 4.64
CA ARG A 64 -15.43 -4.29 3.19
C ARG A 64 -15.91 -2.96 2.62
N GLU A 65 -17.00 -2.41 3.15
CA GLU A 65 -17.58 -1.15 2.69
C GLU A 65 -16.60 0.02 2.85
N ASP A 66 -15.75 -0.01 3.87
CA ASP A 66 -14.74 1.03 4.06
C ASP A 66 -13.65 0.95 2.99
N PHE A 67 -13.26 -0.25 2.59
CA PHE A 67 -12.35 -0.45 1.47
C PHE A 67 -12.98 0.05 0.17
N ASP A 68 -14.24 -0.28 -0.08
CA ASP A 68 -14.95 0.19 -1.28
C ASP A 68 -15.03 1.72 -1.30
N ALA A 69 -15.31 2.35 -0.15
CA ALA A 69 -15.34 3.80 0.00
C ALA A 69 -13.96 4.44 -0.23
N PHE A 70 -12.90 3.78 0.25
CA PHE A 70 -11.51 4.19 0.01
C PHE A 70 -11.23 4.29 -1.50
N LEU A 71 -11.59 3.25 -2.26
CA LEU A 71 -11.37 3.24 -3.71
C LEU A 71 -12.28 4.22 -4.46
N ALA A 72 -13.46 4.50 -3.93
CA ALA A 72 -14.42 5.40 -4.54
C ALA A 72 -14.17 6.89 -4.23
N ASP A 73 -13.37 7.18 -3.21
CA ASP A 73 -13.04 8.55 -2.86
C ASP A 73 -12.21 9.19 -3.98
N PRO A 74 -12.59 10.40 -4.46
CA PRO A 74 -11.81 11.08 -5.49
C PRO A 74 -10.34 11.24 -5.17
N LYS A 75 -9.97 11.30 -3.90
CA LYS A 75 -8.57 11.42 -3.47
C LYS A 75 -7.73 10.19 -3.81
N TRP A 76 -8.37 9.01 -3.93
CA TRP A 76 -7.66 7.82 -4.39
C TRP A 76 -7.08 8.04 -5.77
N ILE A 77 -7.92 8.34 -6.76
CA ILE A 77 -7.46 8.45 -8.15
C ILE A 77 -6.74 9.76 -8.44
N GLU A 78 -7.11 10.85 -7.77
CA GLU A 78 -6.55 12.18 -8.04
C GLU A 78 -5.24 12.45 -7.32
N VAL A 79 -5.01 11.84 -6.16
CA VAL A 79 -3.84 12.13 -5.31
C VAL A 79 -3.00 10.88 -5.09
N VAL A 80 -3.56 9.87 -4.43
CA VAL A 80 -2.78 8.70 -3.98
C VAL A 80 -2.31 7.85 -5.15
N HIS A 81 -3.20 7.52 -6.06
CA HIS A 81 -2.84 6.72 -7.24
C HIS A 81 -1.87 7.46 -8.16
N GLN A 82 -1.99 8.79 -8.26
CA GLN A 82 -1.04 9.59 -9.04
C GLN A 82 0.37 9.53 -8.42
N ASP A 83 0.46 9.52 -7.10
CA ASP A 83 1.74 9.39 -6.43
C ASP A 83 2.36 8.00 -6.65
N GLU A 84 1.53 6.94 -6.71
CA GLU A 84 2.03 5.59 -7.00
C GLU A 84 2.79 5.51 -8.31
N LYS A 85 2.37 6.26 -9.31
CA LYS A 85 3.04 6.31 -10.62
C LYS A 85 4.45 6.86 -10.55
N LYS A 86 4.79 7.56 -9.48
CA LYS A 86 6.11 8.18 -9.31
C LYS A 86 7.16 7.21 -8.80
N PHE A 87 6.76 6.13 -8.12
CA PHE A 87 7.72 5.22 -7.50
C PHE A 87 7.44 3.73 -7.68
N LEU A 88 6.26 3.35 -8.22
CA LEU A 88 5.90 1.95 -8.42
C LEU A 88 5.91 1.56 -9.88
N ASP A 89 6.28 0.30 -10.12
CA ASP A 89 5.97 -0.40 -11.36
C ASP A 89 4.57 -0.99 -11.18
N LEU A 90 3.56 -0.26 -11.66
CA LEU A 90 2.15 -0.63 -11.45
C LEU A 90 1.79 -1.95 -12.11
N GLY A 91 2.43 -2.28 -13.24
CA GLY A 91 2.19 -3.54 -13.93
C GLY A 91 2.70 -4.76 -13.17
N SER A 92 3.61 -4.56 -12.20
CA SER A 92 4.19 -5.63 -11.39
C SER A 92 3.70 -5.61 -9.94
N THR A 93 2.88 -4.64 -9.56
CA THR A 93 2.28 -4.56 -8.22
C THR A 93 1.13 -5.53 -8.12
N ILE A 94 1.09 -6.34 -7.07
CA ILE A 94 0.08 -7.38 -6.88
C ILE A 94 -0.73 -7.12 -5.61
N PRO A 95 -1.95 -6.56 -5.74
CA PRO A 95 -2.84 -6.38 -4.59
C PRO A 95 -3.70 -7.62 -4.36
N LEU A 96 -3.99 -7.90 -3.09
CA LEU A 96 -4.90 -8.97 -2.67
C LEU A 96 -5.68 -8.51 -1.45
N LEU A 97 -7.01 -8.48 -1.57
CA LEU A 97 -7.87 -8.21 -0.43
C LEU A 97 -8.15 -9.52 0.30
N THR A 98 -7.83 -9.57 1.59
CA THR A 98 -7.94 -10.78 2.40
C THR A 98 -9.04 -10.65 3.45
N ALA A 99 -9.60 -11.80 3.84
CA ALA A 99 -10.58 -11.89 4.92
C ALA A 99 -9.88 -11.85 6.29
N GLU A 100 -10.67 -12.00 7.35
CA GLU A 100 -10.17 -12.07 8.72
C GLU A 100 -9.09 -13.15 8.82
N PRO A 101 -7.91 -12.85 9.39
CA PRO A 101 -6.84 -13.83 9.45
C PRO A 101 -7.17 -14.96 10.44
N GLU A 102 -6.70 -16.16 10.11
CA GLU A 102 -6.70 -17.27 11.03
C GLU A 102 -5.31 -17.34 11.67
N VAL A 103 -5.25 -17.10 12.98
CA VAL A 103 -3.99 -17.12 13.72
C VAL A 103 -3.66 -18.57 14.09
N VAL A 104 -2.62 -19.12 13.52
CA VAL A 104 -2.18 -20.50 13.76
C VAL A 104 -1.25 -20.56 14.98
N ILE A 105 -0.36 -19.59 15.11
CA ILE A 105 0.54 -19.46 16.27
C ILE A 105 0.52 -17.99 16.70
N GLU A 106 0.27 -17.75 17.96
CA GLU A 106 0.40 -16.42 18.53
C GLU A 106 1.84 -16.20 19.00
#